data_9d990f876e8c2cf4e5bf5953f7e07e75
#
_entry.id   9d990f876e8c2cf4e5bf5953f7e07e75
#
_cell.length_a   1.000
_cell.length_b   1.000
_cell.length_c   1.000
_cell.angle_alpha   90.00
_cell.angle_beta   90.00
_cell.angle_gamma   90.00
#
_symmetry.space_group_name_H-M   'P 1'
#
loop_
_entity.id
_entity.type
_entity.pdbx_description
1 polymer ?
#
loop_
_entity_poly.entity_id
_entity_poly.type
_entity_poly.pdbx_seq_one_letter_code
_entity_poly.pdbx_strand_id
1 'polypeptide(L)'
;MSYNNSDILRNQNNLIIFADEIYDKVLYDNNKHISIASLSDDILFVTLNGLSKNYRACGYRAGWLIFSGAKEKAKDYIHGLNMLASMRLCSNVPGQLAIQTALGG
;
A
#
# COMPACT_ATOMS: atom_id res chain seq x y z
N MET A 1 -4.59 4.08 -31.63
CA MET A 1 -5.29 4.74 -30.51
C MET A 1 -4.69 4.17 -29.23
N SER A 2 -3.85 4.93 -28.57
CA SER A 2 -3.30 4.55 -27.27
C SER A 2 -4.34 4.93 -26.20
N TYR A 3 -5.05 3.95 -25.67
CA TYR A 3 -5.86 4.19 -24.48
C TYR A 3 -4.90 4.44 -23.33
N ASN A 4 -4.91 5.65 -22.78
CA ASN A 4 -4.23 5.93 -21.52
C ASN A 4 -4.89 5.07 -20.44
N ASN A 5 -4.10 4.24 -19.75
CA ASN A 5 -4.59 3.42 -18.64
C ASN A 5 -5.31 4.26 -17.57
N SER A 6 -4.96 5.55 -17.45
CA SER A 6 -5.64 6.51 -16.58
C SER A 6 -7.10 6.76 -16.96
N ASP A 7 -7.45 6.70 -18.25
CA ASP A 7 -8.82 6.96 -18.72
C ASP A 7 -9.75 5.76 -18.46
N ILE A 8 -9.21 4.56 -18.46
CA ILE A 8 -9.95 3.34 -18.09
C ILE A 8 -10.32 3.38 -16.60
N LEU A 9 -9.43 3.87 -15.75
CA LEU A 9 -9.65 3.99 -14.31
C LEU A 9 -10.61 5.16 -13.95
N ARG A 10 -10.62 6.24 -14.74
CA ARG A 10 -11.50 7.40 -14.53
C ARG A 10 -12.98 7.11 -14.74
N ASN A 11 -13.31 6.16 -15.59
CA ASN A 11 -14.70 5.87 -15.98
C ASN A 11 -15.42 4.85 -15.11
N GLN A 12 -14.79 4.29 -14.08
CA GLN A 12 -15.42 3.28 -13.24
C GLN A 12 -15.70 3.83 -11.83
N ASN A 13 -16.98 4.04 -11.59
CA ASN A 13 -17.54 4.58 -10.35
C ASN A 13 -17.14 3.76 -9.11
N ASN A 14 -16.63 4.46 -8.09
CA ASN A 14 -16.44 3.95 -6.73
C ASN A 14 -15.55 2.70 -6.57
N LEU A 15 -14.47 2.60 -7.34
CA LEU A 15 -13.49 1.53 -7.15
C LEU A 15 -12.53 1.85 -6.00
N ILE A 16 -12.19 0.81 -5.25
CA ILE A 16 -11.05 0.78 -4.35
C ILE A 16 -10.02 -0.18 -4.97
N ILE A 17 -8.80 0.27 -5.15
CA ILE A 17 -7.74 -0.57 -5.71
C ILE A 17 -6.82 -1.02 -4.57
N PHE A 18 -6.75 -2.33 -4.36
CA PHE A 18 -5.79 -2.96 -3.47
C PHE A 18 -4.57 -3.37 -4.29
N ALA A 19 -3.42 -2.82 -3.96
CA ALA A 19 -2.15 -3.09 -4.62
C ALA A 19 -1.19 -3.79 -3.66
N ASP A 20 -0.90 -5.05 -3.89
CA ASP A 20 0.16 -5.75 -3.15
C ASP A 20 1.50 -5.48 -3.83
N GLU A 21 2.26 -4.54 -3.26
CA GLU A 21 3.57 -4.11 -3.77
C GLU A 21 4.73 -4.71 -2.95
N ILE A 22 4.54 -5.89 -2.36
CA ILE A 22 5.52 -6.54 -1.50
C ILE A 22 6.87 -6.82 -2.18
N TYR A 23 6.92 -6.79 -3.51
CA TYR A 23 8.11 -7.02 -4.33
C TYR A 23 8.66 -5.76 -5.00
N ASP A 24 8.26 -4.57 -4.58
CA ASP A 24 8.60 -3.29 -5.23
C ASP A 24 10.13 -3.03 -5.34
N LYS A 25 10.95 -3.67 -4.49
CA LYS A 25 12.42 -3.60 -4.53
C LYS A 25 13.09 -4.83 -5.16
N VAL A 26 12.35 -5.85 -5.52
CA VAL A 26 12.88 -7.04 -6.20
C VAL A 26 12.84 -6.81 -7.71
N LEU A 27 13.80 -6.05 -8.19
CA LEU A 27 13.87 -5.58 -9.57
C LEU A 27 15.11 -6.14 -10.27
N TYR A 28 14.99 -6.36 -11.57
CA TYR A 28 16.05 -6.87 -12.44
C TYR A 28 16.28 -5.91 -13.61
N ASP A 29 17.45 -6.01 -14.24
CA ASP A 29 17.79 -5.32 -15.49
C ASP A 29 17.60 -3.79 -15.45
N ASN A 30 17.93 -3.16 -14.32
CA ASN A 30 17.77 -1.71 -14.09
C ASN A 30 16.32 -1.19 -14.22
N ASN A 31 15.33 -2.07 -14.14
CA ASN A 31 13.94 -1.66 -14.08
C ASN A 31 13.67 -0.84 -12.82
N LYS A 32 12.63 -0.01 -12.91
CA LYS A 32 12.14 0.78 -11.77
C LYS A 32 10.69 0.39 -11.48
N HIS A 33 10.38 0.22 -10.20
CA HIS A 33 9.00 0.06 -9.78
C HIS A 33 8.26 1.39 -9.89
N ILE A 34 7.05 1.34 -10.41
CA ILE A 34 6.12 2.46 -10.43
C ILE A 34 4.88 1.99 -9.66
N SER A 35 4.64 2.60 -8.49
CA SER A 35 3.46 2.27 -7.71
C SER A 35 2.19 2.63 -8.50
N ILE A 36 1.20 1.74 -8.50
CA ILE A 36 -0.08 2.01 -9.14
C ILE A 36 -0.78 3.23 -8.53
N ALA A 37 -0.52 3.51 -7.27
CA ALA A 37 -1.05 4.68 -6.55
C ALA A 37 -0.59 6.01 -7.13
N SER A 38 0.51 6.03 -7.91
CA SER A 38 0.99 7.25 -8.58
C SER A 38 0.24 7.59 -9.88
N LEU A 39 -0.68 6.73 -10.32
CA LEU A 39 -1.35 6.89 -11.62
C LEU A 39 -2.59 7.76 -11.57
N SER A 40 -3.20 7.95 -10.38
CA SER A 40 -4.42 8.77 -10.25
C SER A 40 -4.63 9.24 -8.81
N ASP A 41 -5.18 10.44 -8.67
CA ASP A 41 -5.64 10.97 -7.38
C ASP A 41 -7.17 10.80 -7.18
N ASP A 42 -7.89 10.36 -8.21
CA ASP A 42 -9.34 10.27 -8.21
C ASP A 42 -9.91 8.96 -7.66
N ILE A 43 -9.03 7.97 -7.44
CA ILE A 43 -9.35 6.63 -6.98
C ILE A 43 -8.71 6.41 -5.61
N LEU A 44 -9.39 5.68 -4.72
CA LEU A 44 -8.76 5.23 -3.49
C LEU A 44 -7.85 4.04 -3.78
N PHE A 45 -6.57 4.19 -3.44
CA PHE A 45 -5.61 3.10 -3.43
C PHE A 45 -5.31 2.67 -2.00
N VAL A 46 -5.22 1.36 -1.82
CA VAL A 46 -4.74 0.70 -0.60
C VAL A 46 -3.50 -0.08 -0.97
N THR A 47 -2.34 0.52 -0.77
CA THR A 47 -1.06 -0.11 -1.08
C THR A 47 -0.58 -0.93 0.12
N LEU A 48 -0.28 -2.19 -0.13
CA LEU A 48 0.19 -3.16 0.87
C LEU A 48 1.67 -3.43 0.64
N ASN A 49 2.46 -3.42 1.71
CA ASN A 49 3.87 -3.76 1.66
C ASN A 49 4.34 -4.32 3.02
N GLY A 50 5.59 -4.75 3.14
CA GLY A 50 6.08 -5.33 4.39
C GLY A 50 7.54 -5.76 4.35
N LEU A 51 7.97 -6.32 5.47
CA LEU A 51 9.34 -6.76 5.66
C LEU A 51 9.67 -8.11 4.99
N SER A 52 8.65 -8.87 4.61
CA SER A 52 8.81 -10.31 4.30
C SER A 52 9.68 -10.58 3.08
N LYS A 53 9.57 -9.79 2.02
CA LYS A 53 10.22 -10.06 0.73
C LYS A 53 11.41 -9.15 0.47
N ASN A 54 11.19 -7.86 0.39
CA ASN A 54 12.24 -6.87 0.08
C ASN A 54 13.38 -6.88 1.08
N TYR A 55 13.07 -7.15 2.35
CA TYR A 55 14.05 -7.13 3.45
C TYR A 55 14.41 -8.54 3.95
N ARG A 56 13.87 -9.60 3.33
CA ARG A 56 14.08 -11.01 3.72
C ARG A 56 13.81 -11.29 5.21
N ALA A 57 12.91 -10.52 5.80
CA ALA A 57 12.61 -10.52 7.23
C ALA A 57 11.19 -11.04 7.51
N CYS A 58 10.79 -12.11 6.83
CA CYS A 58 9.44 -12.67 6.94
C CYS A 58 9.06 -13.16 8.34
N GLY A 59 10.05 -13.53 9.15
CA GLY A 59 9.85 -13.98 10.53
C GLY A 59 9.34 -12.88 11.47
N TYR A 60 9.56 -11.61 11.15
CA TYR A 60 9.02 -10.50 11.94
C TYR A 60 7.50 -10.35 11.85
N ARG A 61 6.85 -10.95 10.85
CA ARG A 61 5.40 -10.88 10.65
C ARG A 61 4.88 -9.44 10.67
N ALA A 62 5.58 -8.52 10.02
CA ALA A 62 5.26 -7.10 9.99
C ALA A 62 5.08 -6.58 8.56
N GLY A 63 4.06 -5.78 8.38
CA GLY A 63 3.72 -5.10 7.15
C GLY A 63 2.93 -3.83 7.44
N TRP A 64 2.66 -3.07 6.40
CA TRP A 64 1.90 -1.83 6.47
C TRP A 64 0.98 -1.70 5.27
N LEU A 65 -0.03 -0.86 5.44
CA LEU A 65 -0.87 -0.42 4.36
C LEU A 65 -0.87 1.11 4.32
N ILE A 66 -0.95 1.67 3.12
CA ILE A 66 -0.97 3.11 2.87
C ILE A 66 -2.20 3.45 2.06
N PHE A 67 -2.97 4.43 2.54
CA PHE A 67 -4.06 5.03 1.77
C PHE A 67 -3.56 6.22 0.97
N SER A 68 -3.89 6.25 -0.32
CA SER A 68 -3.60 7.38 -1.21
C SER A 68 -4.76 7.66 -2.16
N GLY A 69 -4.71 8.81 -2.84
CA GLY A 69 -5.75 9.24 -3.76
C GLY A 69 -7.02 9.73 -3.05
N ALA A 70 -8.19 9.34 -3.53
CA ALA A 70 -9.51 9.85 -3.14
C ALA A 70 -9.98 9.43 -1.74
N LYS A 71 -9.18 9.68 -0.71
CA LYS A 71 -9.47 9.33 0.71
C LYS A 71 -10.78 9.93 1.20
N GLU A 72 -11.13 11.12 0.73
CA GLU A 72 -12.35 11.81 1.13
C GLU A 72 -13.63 11.03 0.78
N LYS A 73 -13.60 10.23 -0.28
CA LYS A 73 -14.72 9.39 -0.71
C LYS A 73 -14.87 8.10 0.11
N ALA A 74 -13.89 7.78 0.94
CA ALA A 74 -13.81 6.50 1.66
C ALA A 74 -13.57 6.67 3.17
N LYS A 75 -14.01 7.78 3.75
CA LYS A 75 -13.81 8.09 5.18
C LYS A 75 -14.32 6.99 6.10
N ASP A 76 -15.50 6.45 5.82
CA ASP A 76 -16.11 5.41 6.66
C ASP A 76 -15.32 4.10 6.58
N TYR A 77 -14.82 3.75 5.40
CA TYR A 77 -13.96 2.58 5.22
C TYR A 77 -12.64 2.73 6.01
N ILE A 78 -11.98 3.88 5.88
CA ILE A 78 -10.74 4.18 6.61
C ILE A 78 -11.00 4.19 8.12
N HIS A 79 -12.13 4.77 8.55
CA HIS A 79 -12.53 4.75 9.95
C HIS A 79 -12.73 3.32 10.47
N GLY A 80 -13.43 2.48 9.72
CA GLY A 80 -13.62 1.07 10.06
C GLY A 80 -12.31 0.31 10.22
N LEU A 81 -11.32 0.54 9.34
CA LEU A 81 -10.00 -0.07 9.48
C LEU A 81 -9.24 0.43 10.72
N ASN A 82 -9.34 1.71 11.04
CA ASN A 82 -8.76 2.27 12.27
C ASN A 82 -9.40 1.65 13.52
N MET A 83 -10.72 1.43 13.50
CA MET A 83 -11.41 0.72 14.59
C MET A 83 -10.89 -0.70 14.75
N LEU A 84 -10.75 -1.46 13.67
CA LEU A 84 -10.18 -2.82 13.70
C LEU A 84 -8.75 -2.83 14.23
N ALA A 85 -7.91 -1.87 13.81
CA ALA A 85 -6.56 -1.71 14.32
C ALA A 85 -6.56 -1.42 15.83
N SER A 86 -7.47 -0.57 16.30
CA SER A 86 -7.63 -0.23 17.72
C SER A 86 -8.09 -1.41 18.56
N MET A 87 -8.91 -2.30 18.01
CA MET A 87 -9.32 -3.55 18.69
C MET A 87 -8.14 -4.49 18.91
N ARG A 88 -7.16 -4.47 18.04
CA ARG A 88 -5.90 -5.24 18.19
C ARG A 88 -5.00 -4.64 19.27
N LEU A 89 -5.11 -3.35 19.58
CA LEU A 89 -4.32 -2.52 20.49
C LEU A 89 -2.87 -2.35 20.04
N CYS A 90 -2.07 -3.39 20.18
CA CYS A 90 -0.64 -3.36 19.84
C CYS A 90 -0.34 -4.36 18.73
N SER A 91 0.33 -3.91 17.70
CA SER A 91 0.97 -4.78 16.74
C SER A 91 2.28 -5.35 17.35
N ASN A 92 2.94 -6.23 16.61
CA ASN A 92 4.23 -6.78 16.98
C ASN A 92 5.28 -5.65 17.12
N VAL A 93 5.63 -5.29 18.35
CA VAL A 93 6.55 -4.17 18.65
C VAL A 93 7.94 -4.35 18.03
N PRO A 94 8.61 -5.51 18.15
CA PRO A 94 9.89 -5.72 17.45
C PRO A 94 9.78 -5.54 15.94
N GLY A 95 8.70 -6.01 15.33
CA GLY A 95 8.44 -5.83 13.92
C GLY A 95 8.25 -4.36 13.51
N GLN A 96 7.55 -3.57 14.33
CA GLN A 96 7.37 -2.13 14.07
C GLN A 96 8.70 -1.37 14.10
N LEU A 97 9.55 -1.66 15.10
CA LEU A 97 10.89 -1.06 15.18
C LEU A 97 11.76 -1.47 13.99
N ALA A 98 11.66 -2.71 13.54
CA ALA A 98 12.37 -3.21 12.36
C ALA A 98 11.91 -2.51 11.07
N ILE A 99 10.62 -2.11 10.95
CA ILE A 99 10.12 -1.34 9.80
C ILE A 99 10.86 -0.02 9.67
N GLN A 100 10.99 0.74 10.77
CA GLN A 100 11.67 2.02 10.75
C GLN A 100 13.11 1.87 10.24
N THR A 101 13.87 0.93 10.80
CA THR A 101 15.24 0.65 10.38
C THR A 101 15.32 0.21 8.92
N ALA A 102 14.41 -0.64 8.46
CA ALA A 102 14.38 -1.13 7.09
C ALA A 102 14.09 -0.01 6.07
N LEU A 103 13.34 1.01 6.47
CA LEU A 103 13.02 2.17 5.63
C LEU A 103 14.09 3.28 5.67
N GLY A 104 15.17 3.08 6.39
CA GLY A 104 16.31 4.01 6.46
C GLY A 104 16.19 5.06 7.57
N GLY A 105 15.40 4.76 8.59
CA GLY A 105 15.21 5.59 9.77
C GLY A 105 16.19 5.27 10.90
#